data_5eafab7eee5b244cd632491a33a47d6c
#
_entry.id   5eafab7eee5b244cd632491a33a47d6c
#
_cell.length_a   1.000
_cell.length_b   1.000
_cell.length_c   1.000
_cell.angle_alpha   90.00
_cell.angle_beta   90.00
_cell.angle_gamma   90.00
#
_symmetry.space_group_name_H-M   'P 1'
#
loop_
_entity.id
_entity.type
_entity.pdbx_description
1 polymer ?
#
loop_
_entity_poly.entity_id
_entity_poly.type
_entity_poly.pdbx_seq_one_letter_code
_entity_poly.pdbx_strand_id
1 'polypeptide(L)'
;PQEGQQLAARLQGAGAASVQARTGLAVAAPHANSVILVGPASQLTEFKALIAQLDVDMPTGRGHLNAIALQYLKADDAAKSISALLEKSAAKAADGKSIRRIAVESSPANNALLVDASPNDFEIVRNLLAQLDRAPEQVHISVLIAEISDSGGFTWGVGLTALTAPDKKGATAFSAGSRLAGDTSGSLVENATGGILPQGLTAAFAHASGVDAAGNLIVNYPGIISIEALKANSDVKILSETALQAQNNVEATLSIVDEIPILKSTIEGGSGTARDVIQNIERQEVGVKLKLMPHVIPGGLVRMDLSPSIESVISSGSSTTEFTPTIAKRTANTTVTVPDGQTIVIAGLTRKDVQKIDNRIPVLGDIPLLGWLFRYTSDVEKTANLLILVTPTIIRSPAEARQSTQAWRNKTGIHDDAEAPATPSNP
;
A
#
# COMPACT_ATOMS: atom_id res chain seq x y z
N PRO A 1 -2.61 -25.18 -75.36
CA PRO A 1 -2.99 -25.12 -76.78
C PRO A 1 -4.37 -24.47 -77.00
N GLN A 2 -5.28 -24.56 -76.06
CA GLN A 2 -6.67 -24.04 -76.25
C GLN A 2 -6.77 -22.52 -76.09
N GLU A 3 -5.95 -21.89 -75.23
CA GLU A 3 -5.97 -20.45 -75.04
C GLU A 3 -5.39 -19.66 -76.21
N GLY A 4 -4.39 -20.21 -76.89
CA GLY A 4 -3.86 -19.63 -78.12
C GLY A 4 -4.87 -19.61 -79.30
N GLN A 5 -5.73 -20.62 -79.38
CA GLN A 5 -6.81 -20.71 -80.39
C GLN A 5 -7.96 -19.72 -80.05
N GLN A 6 -8.29 -19.50 -78.81
CA GLN A 6 -9.28 -18.49 -78.37
C GLN A 6 -8.80 -17.07 -78.59
N LEU A 7 -7.52 -16.80 -78.44
CA LEU A 7 -6.93 -15.53 -78.73
C LEU A 7 -6.91 -15.22 -80.24
N ALA A 8 -6.58 -16.24 -81.07
CA ALA A 8 -6.62 -16.12 -82.49
C ALA A 8 -8.06 -15.91 -83.01
N ALA A 9 -9.05 -16.57 -82.42
CA ALA A 9 -10.46 -16.37 -82.80
C ALA A 9 -11.00 -14.97 -82.40
N ARG A 10 -10.56 -14.40 -81.29
CA ARG A 10 -10.89 -13.02 -80.95
C ARG A 10 -10.23 -11.99 -81.83
N LEU A 11 -9.02 -12.25 -82.30
CA LEU A 11 -8.32 -11.36 -83.26
C LEU A 11 -8.91 -11.44 -84.67
N GLN A 12 -9.50 -12.58 -85.08
CA GLN A 12 -10.18 -12.73 -86.42
C GLN A 12 -11.59 -12.17 -86.47
N GLY A 13 -12.28 -12.05 -85.28
CA GLY A 13 -13.62 -11.47 -85.22
C GLY A 13 -13.64 -9.92 -85.28
N ALA A 14 -12.50 -9.28 -85.18
CA ALA A 14 -12.36 -7.80 -85.15
C ALA A 14 -12.00 -7.22 -86.56
N GLY A 15 -12.09 -8.03 -87.63
CA GLY A 15 -11.67 -7.66 -88.99
C GLY A 15 -12.76 -7.30 -89.98
N ALA A 16 -13.66 -6.39 -89.67
CA ALA A 16 -14.46 -5.74 -90.72
C ALA A 16 -15.21 -4.51 -90.14
N ALA A 17 -14.47 -3.47 -89.68
CA ALA A 17 -15.00 -2.09 -89.61
C ALA A 17 -13.86 -1.15 -89.55
N SER A 18 -13.63 -0.40 -90.65
CA SER A 18 -13.02 0.94 -90.76
C SER A 18 -11.70 1.18 -90.04
N VAL A 19 -10.67 1.28 -90.79
CA VAL A 19 -9.52 2.20 -90.64
C VAL A 19 -9.85 3.31 -89.73
N GLN A 20 -9.39 3.21 -88.47
CA GLN A 20 -8.92 4.30 -87.56
C GLN A 20 -9.02 3.85 -86.11
N ALA A 21 -7.98 3.21 -85.70
CA ALA A 21 -7.40 3.36 -84.33
C ALA A 21 -6.29 2.32 -84.23
N ARG A 22 -5.10 2.74 -84.47
CA ARG A 22 -3.89 2.00 -84.06
C ARG A 22 -3.75 2.13 -82.53
N THR A 23 -4.64 1.47 -81.82
CA THR A 23 -4.58 1.40 -80.36
C THR A 23 -3.77 0.15 -80.00
N GLY A 24 -2.64 0.41 -79.35
CA GLY A 24 -1.88 -0.69 -78.77
C GLY A 24 -2.74 -1.43 -77.74
N LEU A 25 -2.68 -2.76 -77.77
CA LEU A 25 -3.37 -3.62 -76.77
C LEU A 25 -2.31 -4.21 -75.85
N ALA A 26 -2.55 -4.07 -74.52
CA ALA A 26 -1.78 -4.70 -73.46
C ALA A 26 -2.62 -5.78 -72.80
N VAL A 27 -2.17 -7.02 -72.76
CA VAL A 27 -2.84 -8.17 -72.16
C VAL A 27 -1.94 -8.77 -71.10
N ALA A 28 -2.43 -8.86 -69.87
CA ALA A 28 -1.68 -9.47 -68.79
C ALA A 28 -1.74 -11.02 -68.91
N ALA A 29 -0.61 -11.67 -68.76
CA ALA A 29 -0.49 -13.13 -68.65
C ALA A 29 -0.05 -13.49 -67.23
N PRO A 30 -0.99 -13.63 -66.29
CA PRO A 30 -0.72 -13.75 -64.87
C PRO A 30 0.09 -15.00 -64.51
N HIS A 31 -0.05 -16.08 -65.29
CA HIS A 31 0.71 -17.34 -65.03
C HIS A 31 2.19 -17.24 -65.42
N ALA A 32 2.57 -16.32 -66.31
CA ALA A 32 3.94 -16.15 -66.76
C ALA A 32 4.57 -14.86 -66.22
N ASN A 33 3.86 -14.10 -65.36
CA ASN A 33 4.25 -12.76 -64.88
C ASN A 33 4.78 -11.86 -66.02
N SER A 34 4.02 -11.85 -67.12
CA SER A 34 4.39 -11.13 -68.31
C SER A 34 3.21 -10.37 -68.91
N VAL A 35 3.49 -9.31 -69.63
CA VAL A 35 2.51 -8.48 -70.35
C VAL A 35 2.75 -8.64 -71.84
N ILE A 36 1.75 -9.07 -72.57
CA ILE A 36 1.79 -9.17 -74.03
C ILE A 36 1.34 -7.84 -74.61
N LEU A 37 2.23 -7.22 -75.36
CA LEU A 37 1.97 -5.92 -76.03
C LEU A 37 1.81 -6.13 -77.53
N VAL A 38 0.74 -5.64 -78.06
CA VAL A 38 0.46 -5.70 -79.51
C VAL A 38 0.17 -4.28 -80.02
N GLY A 39 0.96 -3.78 -80.95
CA GLY A 39 0.78 -2.42 -81.46
C GLY A 39 1.88 -1.96 -82.41
N PRO A 40 1.77 -0.80 -83.03
CA PRO A 40 2.81 -0.21 -83.89
C PRO A 40 4.13 0.02 -83.08
N ALA A 41 5.26 -0.06 -83.81
CA ALA A 41 6.60 0.03 -83.16
C ALA A 41 6.82 1.27 -82.31
N SER A 42 6.25 2.41 -82.63
CA SER A 42 6.33 3.66 -81.84
C SER A 42 5.63 3.53 -80.48
N GLN A 43 4.44 2.92 -80.45
CA GLN A 43 3.67 2.71 -79.21
C GLN A 43 4.26 1.60 -78.35
N LEU A 44 4.85 0.58 -78.95
CA LEU A 44 5.57 -0.47 -78.18
C LEU A 44 6.74 0.07 -77.42
N THR A 45 7.42 1.09 -77.94
CA THR A 45 8.54 1.78 -77.27
C THR A 45 8.02 2.56 -76.05
N GLU A 46 6.91 3.28 -76.20
CA GLU A 46 6.28 4.03 -75.08
C GLU A 46 5.74 3.09 -73.99
N PHE A 47 5.09 1.97 -74.41
CA PHE A 47 4.62 0.94 -73.43
C PHE A 47 5.79 0.28 -72.71
N LYS A 48 6.90 -0.01 -73.37
CA LYS A 48 8.10 -0.56 -72.73
C LYS A 48 8.70 0.45 -71.74
N ALA A 49 8.76 1.75 -72.08
CA ALA A 49 9.25 2.77 -71.18
C ALA A 49 8.33 2.93 -69.94
N LEU A 50 7.02 2.89 -70.16
CA LEU A 50 6.04 2.95 -69.07
C LEU A 50 6.13 1.72 -68.15
N ILE A 51 6.25 0.51 -68.74
CA ILE A 51 6.42 -0.73 -67.96
C ILE A 51 7.74 -0.69 -67.18
N ALA A 52 8.84 -0.22 -67.77
CA ALA A 52 10.12 -0.08 -67.04
C ALA A 52 10.06 0.94 -65.88
N GLN A 53 9.15 1.92 -65.94
CA GLN A 53 8.90 2.81 -64.79
C GLN A 53 7.97 2.18 -63.76
N LEU A 54 7.11 1.25 -64.11
CA LEU A 54 6.18 0.57 -63.22
C LEU A 54 6.77 -0.75 -62.66
N ASP A 55 7.67 -1.38 -63.41
CA ASP A 55 8.39 -2.58 -63.01
C ASP A 55 9.64 -2.18 -62.17
N VAL A 56 9.37 -1.50 -61.10
CA VAL A 56 10.37 -1.25 -60.07
C VAL A 56 10.45 -2.47 -59.24
N ASP A 57 11.64 -3.04 -59.05
CA ASP A 57 11.92 -4.10 -58.12
C ASP A 57 11.33 -3.74 -56.74
N MET A 58 10.12 -4.23 -56.44
CA MET A 58 9.73 -4.26 -55.05
C MET A 58 10.77 -5.12 -54.34
N PRO A 59 11.34 -4.67 -53.23
CA PRO A 59 12.30 -5.46 -52.48
C PRO A 59 11.64 -6.79 -52.12
N THR A 60 11.83 -7.79 -52.99
CA THR A 60 11.39 -9.17 -52.86
C THR A 60 12.24 -9.84 -51.77
N GLY A 61 12.07 -9.44 -50.51
CA GLY A 61 12.87 -10.02 -49.43
C GLY A 61 12.26 -9.85 -48.07
N ARG A 62 11.27 -9.00 -47.93
CA ARG A 62 10.53 -8.89 -46.67
C ARG A 62 9.13 -9.46 -46.89
N GLY A 63 8.93 -10.71 -46.49
CA GLY A 63 7.59 -11.28 -46.34
C GLY A 63 6.72 -10.31 -45.55
N HIS A 64 5.41 -10.40 -45.67
CA HIS A 64 4.48 -9.58 -44.89
C HIS A 64 4.64 -9.76 -43.40
N LEU A 65 5.26 -10.86 -42.95
CA LEU A 65 5.49 -11.20 -41.56
C LEU A 65 6.87 -10.67 -41.11
N ASN A 66 6.85 -9.76 -40.15
CA ASN A 66 8.04 -9.19 -39.53
C ASN A 66 7.97 -9.29 -38.01
N ALA A 67 9.14 -9.45 -37.35
CA ALA A 67 9.26 -9.46 -35.91
C ALA A 67 9.95 -8.19 -35.42
N ILE A 68 9.37 -7.55 -34.40
CA ILE A 68 9.94 -6.37 -33.74
C ILE A 68 10.22 -6.75 -32.29
N ALA A 69 11.47 -6.79 -31.87
CA ALA A 69 11.85 -7.00 -30.48
C ALA A 69 11.59 -5.74 -29.67
N LEU A 70 10.95 -5.89 -28.51
CA LEU A 70 10.67 -4.81 -27.56
C LEU A 70 11.68 -4.85 -26.42
N GLN A 71 12.10 -3.66 -25.95
CA GLN A 71 13.09 -3.52 -24.88
C GLN A 71 12.44 -3.31 -23.50
N TYR A 72 11.41 -2.49 -23.43
CA TYR A 72 10.82 -2.05 -22.16
C TYR A 72 9.35 -2.45 -22.04
N LEU A 73 8.59 -2.41 -23.14
CA LEU A 73 7.19 -2.81 -23.15
C LEU A 73 7.07 -4.32 -23.17
N LYS A 74 6.03 -4.84 -22.53
CA LYS A 74 5.64 -6.25 -22.68
C LYS A 74 4.94 -6.45 -24.02
N ALA A 75 5.34 -7.47 -24.75
CA ALA A 75 4.78 -7.78 -26.07
C ALA A 75 3.26 -7.98 -26.04
N ASP A 76 2.72 -8.59 -24.96
CA ASP A 76 1.27 -8.82 -24.82
C ASP A 76 0.48 -7.51 -24.68
N ASP A 77 0.98 -6.57 -23.90
CA ASP A 77 0.31 -5.28 -23.67
C ASP A 77 0.39 -4.38 -24.92
N ALA A 78 1.53 -4.42 -25.60
CA ALA A 78 1.71 -3.73 -26.87
C ALA A 78 0.79 -4.31 -27.97
N ALA A 79 0.72 -5.64 -28.10
CA ALA A 79 -0.16 -6.31 -29.06
C ALA A 79 -1.62 -5.97 -28.82
N LYS A 80 -2.11 -6.04 -27.58
CA LYS A 80 -3.48 -5.66 -27.21
C LYS A 80 -3.80 -4.20 -27.55
N SER A 81 -2.87 -3.29 -27.24
CA SER A 81 -3.07 -1.87 -27.49
C SER A 81 -3.12 -1.55 -28.97
N ILE A 82 -2.24 -2.15 -29.77
CA ILE A 82 -2.17 -1.93 -31.22
C ILE A 82 -3.36 -2.59 -31.90
N SER A 83 -3.72 -3.83 -31.55
CA SER A 83 -4.89 -4.53 -32.15
C SER A 83 -6.18 -3.76 -31.89
N ALA A 84 -6.40 -3.26 -30.65
CA ALA A 84 -7.56 -2.45 -30.31
C ALA A 84 -7.64 -1.12 -31.12
N LEU A 85 -6.50 -0.49 -31.40
CA LEU A 85 -6.43 0.70 -32.27
C LEU A 85 -6.76 0.37 -33.73
N LEU A 86 -6.24 -0.76 -34.21
CA LEU A 86 -6.46 -1.20 -35.59
C LEU A 86 -7.92 -1.60 -35.82
N GLU A 87 -8.55 -2.30 -34.88
CA GLU A 87 -9.98 -2.65 -34.92
C GLU A 87 -10.86 -1.40 -34.96
N LYS A 88 -10.59 -0.41 -34.10
CA LYS A 88 -11.31 0.87 -34.12
C LYS A 88 -11.13 1.64 -35.42
N SER A 89 -9.94 1.59 -36.02
CA SER A 89 -9.68 2.23 -37.30
C SER A 89 -10.36 1.50 -38.48
N ALA A 90 -10.42 0.17 -38.44
CA ALA A 90 -11.12 -0.66 -39.43
C ALA A 90 -12.63 -0.45 -39.37
N ALA A 91 -13.22 -0.37 -38.19
CA ALA A 91 -14.64 -0.09 -38.00
C ALA A 91 -15.09 1.28 -38.54
N LYS A 92 -14.17 2.26 -38.55
CA LYS A 92 -14.43 3.61 -39.10
C LYS A 92 -14.26 3.73 -40.59
N ALA A 93 -13.63 2.72 -41.25
CA ALA A 93 -13.38 2.66 -42.69
C ALA A 93 -14.46 1.87 -43.46
N ALA A 94 -15.67 1.73 -42.94
CA ALA A 94 -16.79 0.97 -43.53
C ALA A 94 -17.36 1.61 -44.81
N ASP A 95 -16.76 2.69 -45.31
CA ASP A 95 -17.06 3.29 -46.62
C ASP A 95 -16.10 2.80 -47.72
N GLY A 96 -16.13 1.51 -48.00
CA GLY A 96 -15.77 0.93 -49.31
C GLY A 96 -14.32 1.06 -49.83
N LYS A 97 -13.36 1.56 -49.04
CA LYS A 97 -11.97 1.73 -49.46
C LYS A 97 -11.02 0.88 -48.63
N SER A 98 -10.44 -0.14 -49.26
CA SER A 98 -9.34 -1.02 -48.83
C SER A 98 -9.16 -1.19 -47.34
N ILE A 99 -9.64 -2.32 -46.82
CA ILE A 99 -9.38 -2.80 -45.45
C ILE A 99 -7.86 -3.03 -45.35
N ARG A 100 -7.15 -2.19 -44.60
CA ARG A 100 -5.78 -2.45 -44.18
C ARG A 100 -5.78 -3.74 -43.35
N ARG A 101 -5.22 -4.80 -43.88
CA ARG A 101 -5.01 -6.04 -43.11
C ARG A 101 -3.67 -5.93 -42.38
N ILE A 102 -3.72 -5.49 -41.16
CA ILE A 102 -2.58 -5.54 -40.26
C ILE A 102 -2.97 -6.51 -39.16
N ALA A 103 -2.23 -7.60 -39.01
CA ALA A 103 -2.36 -8.49 -37.86
C ALA A 103 -1.14 -8.34 -36.97
N VAL A 104 -1.38 -8.24 -35.68
CA VAL A 104 -0.30 -8.10 -34.67
C VAL A 104 -0.51 -9.17 -33.61
N GLU A 105 0.51 -9.98 -33.39
CA GLU A 105 0.49 -11.07 -32.43
C GLU A 105 1.72 -10.94 -31.50
N SER A 106 1.57 -11.28 -30.23
CA SER A 106 2.66 -11.25 -29.26
C SER A 106 3.43 -12.56 -29.24
N SER A 107 4.75 -12.49 -29.11
CA SER A 107 5.62 -13.61 -28.77
C SER A 107 6.21 -13.36 -27.38
N PRO A 108 5.58 -13.85 -26.30
CA PRO A 108 6.01 -13.58 -24.93
C PRO A 108 7.41 -14.14 -24.63
N ALA A 109 7.75 -15.28 -25.23
CA ALA A 109 9.04 -15.94 -25.00
C ALA A 109 10.25 -15.07 -25.39
N ASN A 110 10.11 -14.28 -26.45
CA ASN A 110 11.19 -13.42 -26.97
C ASN A 110 10.93 -11.93 -26.75
N ASN A 111 9.84 -11.58 -26.05
CA ASN A 111 9.35 -10.21 -25.90
C ASN A 111 9.31 -9.47 -27.24
N ALA A 112 8.75 -10.10 -28.27
CA ALA A 112 8.69 -9.59 -29.63
C ALA A 112 7.25 -9.53 -30.13
N LEU A 113 6.98 -8.55 -31.00
CA LEU A 113 5.72 -8.46 -31.74
C LEU A 113 5.92 -9.05 -33.14
N LEU A 114 5.04 -9.96 -33.53
CA LEU A 114 4.90 -10.45 -34.88
C LEU A 114 3.87 -9.59 -35.61
N VAL A 115 4.31 -8.92 -36.67
CA VAL A 115 3.48 -7.99 -37.43
C VAL A 115 3.35 -8.51 -38.85
N ASP A 116 2.13 -8.81 -39.24
CA ASP A 116 1.77 -9.12 -40.65
C ASP A 116 1.14 -7.87 -41.28
N ALA A 117 1.90 -7.17 -42.07
CA ALA A 117 1.51 -5.87 -42.61
C ALA A 117 2.20 -5.59 -43.97
N SER A 118 1.62 -4.66 -44.73
CA SER A 118 2.31 -4.12 -45.92
C SER A 118 3.56 -3.35 -45.50
N PRO A 119 4.58 -3.18 -46.37
CA PRO A 119 5.82 -2.46 -46.00
C PRO A 119 5.56 -1.03 -45.46
N ASN A 120 4.61 -0.32 -46.02
CA ASN A 120 4.24 1.02 -45.56
C ASN A 120 3.55 0.99 -44.19
N ASP A 121 2.66 0.04 -43.96
CA ASP A 121 1.96 -0.11 -42.69
C ASP A 121 2.91 -0.61 -41.60
N PHE A 122 3.86 -1.47 -41.93
CA PHE A 122 4.92 -1.91 -41.02
C PHE A 122 5.78 -0.74 -40.51
N GLU A 123 6.19 0.18 -41.38
CA GLU A 123 6.94 1.38 -40.97
C GLU A 123 6.11 2.28 -40.03
N ILE A 124 4.80 2.38 -40.24
CA ILE A 124 3.92 3.12 -39.33
C ILE A 124 3.89 2.46 -37.94
N VAL A 125 3.71 1.13 -37.89
CA VAL A 125 3.71 0.38 -36.62
C VAL A 125 5.06 0.47 -35.94
N ARG A 126 6.16 0.34 -36.67
CA ARG A 126 7.52 0.46 -36.13
C ARG A 126 7.79 1.85 -35.54
N ASN A 127 7.39 2.92 -36.23
CA ASN A 127 7.57 4.29 -35.75
C ASN A 127 6.71 4.55 -34.50
N LEU A 128 5.50 4.00 -34.45
CA LEU A 128 4.65 4.09 -33.26
C LEU A 128 5.27 3.33 -32.06
N LEU A 129 5.75 2.13 -32.27
CA LEU A 129 6.44 1.35 -31.25
C LEU A 129 7.71 2.03 -30.74
N ALA A 130 8.51 2.64 -31.61
CA ALA A 130 9.70 3.37 -31.21
C ALA A 130 9.40 4.57 -30.31
N GLN A 131 8.20 5.15 -30.41
CA GLN A 131 7.75 6.21 -29.51
C GLN A 131 7.25 5.69 -28.17
N LEU A 132 6.69 4.48 -28.15
CA LEU A 132 6.08 3.85 -26.96
C LEU A 132 7.10 3.05 -26.15
N ASP A 133 8.04 2.36 -26.81
CA ASP A 133 9.03 1.49 -26.18
C ASP A 133 10.20 2.31 -25.61
N ARG A 134 9.91 3.04 -24.54
CA ARG A 134 10.88 3.84 -23.79
C ARG A 134 11.03 3.30 -22.38
N ALA A 135 12.22 3.52 -21.81
CA ALA A 135 12.48 3.16 -20.42
C ALA A 135 11.48 3.89 -19.50
N PRO A 136 10.69 3.13 -18.73
CA PRO A 136 9.75 3.75 -17.79
C PRO A 136 10.53 4.39 -16.65
N GLU A 137 10.11 5.60 -16.28
CA GLU A 137 10.66 6.30 -15.13
C GLU A 137 10.28 5.54 -13.84
N GLN A 138 11.17 5.60 -12.87
CA GLN A 138 10.95 5.02 -11.54
C GLN A 138 10.84 6.15 -10.53
N VAL A 139 10.04 5.93 -9.50
CA VAL A 139 9.88 6.89 -8.41
C VAL A 139 10.19 6.18 -7.11
N HIS A 140 11.12 6.75 -6.36
CA HIS A 140 11.37 6.39 -4.98
C HIS A 140 10.48 7.23 -4.08
N ILE A 141 9.64 6.59 -3.28
CA ILE A 141 8.67 7.28 -2.44
C ILE A 141 8.96 6.94 -0.98
N SER A 142 9.31 7.95 -0.19
CA SER A 142 9.48 7.84 1.26
C SER A 142 8.24 8.36 1.95
N VAL A 143 7.68 7.56 2.83
CA VAL A 143 6.53 7.90 3.68
C VAL A 143 7.02 7.92 5.12
N LEU A 144 6.95 9.08 5.74
CA LEU A 144 7.31 9.31 7.13
C LEU A 144 6.05 9.50 7.97
N ILE A 145 5.91 8.71 9.00
CA ILE A 145 4.80 8.76 9.94
C ILE A 145 5.36 9.12 11.31
N ALA A 146 4.95 10.27 11.80
CA ALA A 146 5.34 10.77 13.10
C ALA A 146 4.11 10.86 14.01
N GLU A 147 4.14 10.17 15.12
CA GLU A 147 3.12 10.26 16.17
C GLU A 147 3.77 10.64 17.48
N ILE A 148 3.23 11.67 18.09
CA ILE A 148 3.64 12.13 19.42
C ILE A 148 2.40 12.11 20.31
N SER A 149 2.43 11.27 21.32
CA SER A 149 1.38 11.19 22.33
C SER A 149 1.97 11.53 23.69
N ASP A 150 1.40 12.55 24.30
CA ASP A 150 1.74 12.99 25.64
C ASP A 150 0.52 12.82 26.53
N SER A 151 0.69 12.19 27.69
CA SER A 151 -0.34 12.10 28.70
C SER A 151 0.22 12.55 30.05
N GLY A 152 -0.37 13.60 30.57
CA GLY A 152 -0.10 14.14 31.90
C GLY A 152 -1.30 13.92 32.80
N GLY A 153 -1.05 13.45 34.03
CA GLY A 153 -2.09 13.28 35.02
C GLY A 153 -1.63 13.84 36.38
N PHE A 154 -2.54 14.54 37.04
CA PHE A 154 -2.36 14.95 38.45
C PHE A 154 -3.55 14.47 39.25
N THR A 155 -3.27 13.67 40.26
CA THR A 155 -4.27 13.11 41.17
C THR A 155 -3.98 13.58 42.57
N TRP A 156 -4.99 14.11 43.23
CA TRP A 156 -4.94 14.52 44.62
C TRP A 156 -6.16 13.99 45.34
N GLY A 157 -5.95 13.36 46.51
CA GLY A 157 -7.04 12.87 47.32
C GLY A 157 -6.61 12.48 48.72
N VAL A 158 -7.53 12.54 49.67
CA VAL A 158 -7.34 12.04 51.03
C VAL A 158 -8.38 11.00 51.34
N GLY A 159 -7.95 9.80 51.68
CA GLY A 159 -8.80 8.68 52.12
C GLY A 159 -8.73 8.53 53.63
N LEU A 160 -9.86 8.54 54.30
CA LEU A 160 -9.98 8.27 55.73
C LEU A 160 -10.82 7.05 55.93
N THR A 161 -10.31 6.02 56.59
CA THR A 161 -11.06 4.81 56.96
C THR A 161 -10.84 4.50 58.41
N ALA A 162 -11.92 4.43 59.16
CA ALA A 162 -11.92 3.99 60.54
C ALA A 162 -12.63 2.62 60.64
N LEU A 163 -11.96 1.66 61.23
CA LEU A 163 -12.49 0.31 61.42
C LEU A 163 -12.36 -0.07 62.88
N THR A 164 -13.46 -0.46 63.46
CA THR A 164 -13.48 -1.06 64.81
C THR A 164 -13.87 -2.52 64.70
N ALA A 165 -12.96 -3.45 65.00
CA ALA A 165 -13.31 -4.84 65.09
C ALA A 165 -14.05 -5.12 66.43
N PRO A 166 -15.05 -6.03 66.47
CA PRO A 166 -15.74 -6.34 67.69
C PRO A 166 -14.84 -7.04 68.70
N ASP A 167 -14.74 -6.45 69.87
CA ASP A 167 -13.89 -6.95 70.98
C ASP A 167 -14.46 -8.16 71.71
N LYS A 168 -15.74 -8.49 71.48
CA LYS A 168 -16.46 -9.62 72.11
C LYS A 168 -17.49 -10.24 71.17
N LYS A 169 -17.80 -11.55 71.32
CA LYS A 169 -18.90 -12.19 70.61
C LYS A 169 -20.20 -11.42 70.80
N GLY A 170 -20.73 -10.85 69.72
CA GLY A 170 -21.98 -10.10 69.70
C GLY A 170 -21.83 -8.56 69.71
N ALA A 171 -20.61 -8.04 69.75
CA ALA A 171 -20.38 -6.60 69.58
C ALA A 171 -20.51 -6.18 68.09
N THR A 172 -21.12 -5.04 67.86
CA THR A 172 -21.28 -4.48 66.53
C THR A 172 -19.95 -3.92 66.02
N ALA A 173 -19.50 -4.38 64.87
CA ALA A 173 -18.38 -3.76 64.16
C ALA A 173 -18.86 -2.44 63.53
N PHE A 174 -18.16 -1.39 63.77
CA PHE A 174 -18.40 -0.10 63.10
C PHE A 174 -17.30 0.13 62.09
N SER A 175 -17.69 0.35 60.84
CA SER A 175 -16.77 0.78 59.80
C SER A 175 -17.28 2.08 59.19
N ALA A 176 -16.49 3.10 59.18
CA ALA A 176 -16.74 4.37 58.50
C ALA A 176 -15.51 4.72 57.66
N GLY A 177 -15.72 5.05 56.42
CA GLY A 177 -14.64 5.49 55.54
C GLY A 177 -15.16 6.33 54.42
N SER A 178 -14.35 7.29 54.00
CA SER A 178 -14.54 7.99 52.75
C SER A 178 -13.60 7.42 51.71
N ARG A 179 -14.12 6.85 50.66
CA ARG A 179 -13.42 6.44 49.47
C ARG A 179 -13.35 7.63 48.53
N LEU A 180 -12.41 8.50 48.74
CA LEU A 180 -12.18 9.63 47.83
C LEU A 180 -11.14 9.28 46.74
N ALA A 181 -10.25 8.34 47.02
CA ALA A 181 -9.27 7.83 46.05
C ALA A 181 -9.95 6.91 45.02
N GLY A 182 -9.58 7.05 43.76
CA GLY A 182 -10.15 6.34 42.63
C GLY A 182 -9.83 4.85 42.50
N ASP A 183 -9.37 4.21 43.58
CA ASP A 183 -9.06 2.79 43.56
C ASP A 183 -10.32 1.94 43.67
N THR A 184 -10.60 1.19 42.60
CA THR A 184 -11.72 0.27 42.44
C THR A 184 -11.41 -1.15 42.94
N SER A 185 -10.17 -1.44 43.29
CA SER A 185 -9.69 -2.77 43.65
C SER A 185 -9.75 -3.02 45.16
N GLY A 186 -10.83 -3.58 45.61
CA GLY A 186 -10.97 -4.10 46.96
C GLY A 186 -11.22 -3.03 48.06
N SER A 187 -11.54 -3.51 49.31
CA SER A 187 -11.59 -2.58 50.41
C SER A 187 -10.17 -2.20 50.88
N LEU A 188 -9.96 -0.97 51.29
CA LEU A 188 -8.65 -0.53 51.85
C LEU A 188 -8.13 -1.44 52.94
N VAL A 189 -9.04 -2.05 53.69
CA VAL A 189 -8.74 -3.00 54.73
C VAL A 189 -8.25 -4.36 54.20
N GLU A 190 -8.86 -4.83 53.16
CA GLU A 190 -8.51 -6.10 52.50
C GLU A 190 -7.15 -5.98 51.78
N ASN A 191 -6.87 -4.87 51.18
CA ASN A 191 -5.57 -4.55 50.57
C ASN A 191 -4.48 -4.36 51.65
N ALA A 192 -4.78 -3.67 52.74
CA ALA A 192 -3.83 -3.49 53.82
C ALA A 192 -3.50 -4.79 54.58
N THR A 193 -4.47 -5.68 54.76
CA THR A 193 -4.25 -7.01 55.38
C THR A 193 -3.48 -7.92 54.41
N GLY A 194 -3.64 -7.75 53.10
CA GLY A 194 -2.87 -8.45 52.06
C GLY A 194 -1.48 -7.88 51.81
N GLY A 195 -1.08 -6.83 52.52
CA GLY A 195 0.21 -6.14 52.29
C GLY A 195 0.25 -5.22 51.07
N ILE A 196 -0.90 -4.99 50.44
CA ILE A 196 -1.01 -4.08 49.28
C ILE A 196 -1.40 -2.69 49.79
N LEU A 197 -0.46 -1.75 49.79
CA LEU A 197 -0.74 -0.37 50.18
C LEU A 197 -1.24 0.43 48.97
N PRO A 198 -2.22 1.34 49.14
CA PRO A 198 -2.62 2.26 48.07
C PRO A 198 -1.45 3.08 47.56
N GLN A 199 -1.50 3.48 46.31
CA GLN A 199 -0.49 4.36 45.73
C GLN A 199 -0.54 5.73 46.45
N GLY A 200 0.64 6.26 46.78
CA GLY A 200 0.77 7.52 47.51
C GLY A 200 1.30 7.35 48.93
N LEU A 201 1.08 8.36 49.75
CA LEU A 201 1.50 8.34 51.18
C LEU A 201 0.37 7.72 52.01
N THR A 202 0.60 6.55 52.60
CA THR A 202 -0.38 5.86 53.43
C THR A 202 0.17 5.67 54.84
N ALA A 203 -0.60 6.04 55.85
CA ALA A 203 -0.33 5.75 57.23
C ALA A 203 -1.47 4.95 57.83
N ALA A 204 -1.14 3.82 58.43
CA ALA A 204 -2.12 2.93 59.12
C ALA A 204 -1.75 2.87 60.58
N PHE A 205 -2.76 3.05 61.45
CA PHE A 205 -2.64 2.89 62.91
C PHE A 205 -3.28 1.57 63.32
N ALA A 206 -2.45 0.59 63.67
CA ALA A 206 -2.88 -0.73 64.04
C ALA A 206 -2.65 -0.98 65.52
N HIS A 207 -3.60 -1.65 66.18
CA HIS A 207 -3.45 -2.13 67.53
C HIS A 207 -3.56 -3.66 67.54
N ALA A 208 -2.57 -4.35 68.11
CA ALA A 208 -2.61 -5.80 68.27
C ALA A 208 -3.46 -6.13 69.51
N SER A 209 -4.57 -6.84 69.33
CA SER A 209 -5.53 -7.19 70.39
C SER A 209 -5.33 -8.57 70.98
N GLY A 210 -4.44 -9.40 70.42
CA GLY A 210 -4.18 -10.75 70.88
C GLY A 210 -3.57 -11.65 69.83
N VAL A 211 -3.48 -12.92 70.13
CA VAL A 211 -3.09 -13.99 69.20
C VAL A 211 -4.25 -14.97 69.03
N ASP A 212 -4.44 -15.49 67.83
CA ASP A 212 -5.44 -16.49 67.57
C ASP A 212 -5.01 -17.89 68.13
N ALA A 213 -5.88 -18.90 68.04
CA ALA A 213 -5.58 -20.24 68.48
C ALA A 213 -4.45 -20.95 67.71
N ALA A 214 -4.05 -20.40 66.55
CA ALA A 214 -2.96 -20.85 65.68
C ALA A 214 -1.65 -20.06 65.93
N GLY A 215 -1.66 -19.09 66.85
CA GLY A 215 -0.47 -18.27 67.17
C GLY A 215 -0.26 -17.03 66.31
N ASN A 216 -1.21 -16.70 65.40
CA ASN A 216 -1.10 -15.52 64.58
C ASN A 216 -1.58 -14.28 65.33
N LEU A 217 -0.88 -13.13 65.16
CA LEU A 217 -1.30 -11.87 65.73
C LEU A 217 -2.64 -11.40 65.15
N ILE A 218 -3.63 -11.18 66.02
CA ILE A 218 -4.87 -10.52 65.67
C ILE A 218 -4.63 -9.02 65.69
N VAL A 219 -4.55 -8.42 64.48
CA VAL A 219 -4.27 -6.99 64.32
C VAL A 219 -5.57 -6.26 64.02
N ASN A 220 -5.96 -5.35 64.92
CA ASN A 220 -7.06 -4.43 64.69
C ASN A 220 -6.51 -3.10 64.12
N TYR A 221 -7.01 -2.67 63.00
CA TYR A 221 -6.67 -1.37 62.39
C TYR A 221 -7.73 -0.35 62.80
N PRO A 222 -7.50 0.50 63.80
CA PRO A 222 -8.47 1.51 64.21
C PRO A 222 -8.67 2.61 63.19
N GLY A 223 -7.70 2.83 62.30
CA GLY A 223 -7.82 3.81 61.26
C GLY A 223 -6.71 3.75 60.24
N ILE A 224 -7.05 4.01 59.02
CA ILE A 224 -6.11 4.21 57.87
C ILE A 224 -6.33 5.58 57.30
N ILE A 225 -5.24 6.35 57.20
CA ILE A 225 -5.21 7.62 56.54
C ILE A 225 -4.34 7.44 55.29
N SER A 226 -4.92 7.64 54.12
CA SER A 226 -4.21 7.64 52.88
C SER A 226 -4.24 9.02 52.23
N ILE A 227 -3.09 9.50 51.81
CA ILE A 227 -2.94 10.72 51.05
C ILE A 227 -2.38 10.32 49.71
N GLU A 228 -3.16 10.53 48.68
CA GLU A 228 -2.76 10.28 47.29
C GLU A 228 -2.40 11.62 46.65
N ALA A 229 -1.11 11.79 46.33
CA ALA A 229 -0.62 12.92 45.58
C ALA A 229 0.32 12.37 44.49
N LEU A 230 -0.22 12.14 43.33
CA LEU A 230 0.51 11.51 42.25
C LEU A 230 0.48 12.40 41.00
N LYS A 231 1.66 12.67 40.47
CA LYS A 231 1.81 13.26 39.13
C LYS A 231 2.43 12.22 38.21
N ALA A 232 1.67 11.80 37.22
CA ALA A 232 2.10 10.84 36.20
C ALA A 232 2.28 11.56 34.87
N ASN A 233 3.42 11.37 34.21
CA ASN A 233 3.67 11.86 32.87
C ASN A 233 4.13 10.67 32.03
N SER A 234 3.56 10.53 30.84
CA SER A 234 3.99 9.54 29.86
C SER A 234 4.08 10.21 28.49
N ASP A 235 5.24 10.08 27.85
CA ASP A 235 5.52 10.63 26.54
C ASP A 235 5.89 9.46 25.61
N VAL A 236 5.13 9.30 24.54
CA VAL A 236 5.35 8.26 23.54
C VAL A 236 5.59 8.92 22.19
N LYS A 237 6.75 8.64 21.61
CA LYS A 237 7.12 9.13 20.28
C LYS A 237 7.30 7.93 19.34
N ILE A 238 6.50 7.86 18.30
CA ILE A 238 6.61 6.87 17.25
C ILE A 238 7.04 7.59 15.99
N LEU A 239 8.18 7.17 15.46
CA LEU A 239 8.68 7.64 14.18
C LEU A 239 8.88 6.42 13.29
N SER A 240 8.08 6.29 12.26
CA SER A 240 8.17 5.21 11.29
C SER A 240 8.43 5.78 9.91
N GLU A 241 9.50 5.34 9.28
CA GLU A 241 9.82 5.72 7.92
C GLU A 241 9.86 4.49 7.04
N THR A 242 9.07 4.53 5.97
CA THR A 242 8.93 3.45 5.01
C THR A 242 9.21 3.98 3.63
N ALA A 243 10.05 3.30 2.86
CA ALA A 243 10.32 3.67 1.48
C ALA A 243 10.03 2.53 0.54
N LEU A 244 9.49 2.88 -0.62
CA LEU A 244 9.17 1.94 -1.69
C LEU A 244 9.53 2.56 -3.03
N GLN A 245 10.17 1.78 -3.89
CA GLN A 245 10.44 2.16 -5.27
C GLN A 245 9.41 1.54 -6.18
N ALA A 246 8.76 2.36 -6.98
CA ALA A 246 7.73 1.94 -7.90
C ALA A 246 8.01 2.46 -9.31
N GLN A 247 7.57 1.72 -10.31
CA GLN A 247 7.60 2.13 -11.70
C GLN A 247 6.42 3.06 -11.99
N ASN A 248 6.62 4.04 -12.87
CA ASN A 248 5.57 4.96 -13.31
C ASN A 248 4.33 4.21 -13.82
N ASN A 249 3.14 4.59 -13.36
CA ASN A 249 1.83 3.99 -13.66
C ASN A 249 1.67 2.52 -13.24
N VAL A 250 2.50 2.01 -12.35
CA VAL A 250 2.39 0.65 -11.82
C VAL A 250 2.12 0.70 -10.32
N GLU A 251 1.13 -0.05 -9.88
CA GLU A 251 0.84 -0.20 -8.47
C GLU A 251 1.94 -0.99 -7.77
N ALA A 252 2.39 -0.48 -6.63
CA ALA A 252 3.35 -1.14 -5.76
C ALA A 252 2.79 -1.27 -4.34
N THR A 253 3.02 -2.41 -3.72
CA THR A 253 2.57 -2.69 -2.36
C THR A 253 3.73 -3.16 -1.51
N LEU A 254 3.79 -2.66 -0.28
CA LEU A 254 4.72 -3.09 0.74
C LEU A 254 3.93 -3.47 1.99
N SER A 255 4.18 -4.65 2.54
CA SER A 255 3.57 -5.14 3.77
C SER A 255 4.67 -5.60 4.71
N ILE A 256 4.79 -4.95 5.86
CA ILE A 256 5.71 -5.29 6.95
C ILE A 256 4.84 -5.47 8.18
N VAL A 257 4.50 -6.71 8.48
CA VAL A 257 3.49 -7.05 9.50
C VAL A 257 3.92 -8.22 10.36
N ASP A 258 3.50 -8.18 11.61
CA ASP A 258 3.57 -9.28 12.55
C ASP A 258 2.18 -9.90 12.71
N GLU A 259 2.09 -11.20 12.81
CA GLU A 259 0.83 -11.90 13.07
C GLU A 259 0.65 -12.09 14.57
N ILE A 260 -0.39 -11.47 15.11
CA ILE A 260 -0.75 -11.62 16.53
C ILE A 260 -1.99 -12.50 16.68
N PRO A 261 -2.03 -13.40 17.68
CA PRO A 261 -3.21 -14.21 17.94
C PRO A 261 -4.31 -13.37 18.60
N ILE A 262 -5.53 -13.49 18.10
CA ILE A 262 -6.75 -12.88 18.68
C ILE A 262 -7.76 -13.98 18.96
N LEU A 263 -8.36 -13.94 20.17
CA LEU A 263 -9.43 -14.84 20.54
C LEU A 263 -10.73 -14.44 19.82
N LYS A 264 -11.21 -15.29 18.92
CA LYS A 264 -12.44 -15.06 18.17
C LYS A 264 -13.68 -15.55 18.90
N SER A 265 -13.59 -16.71 19.52
CA SER A 265 -14.69 -17.30 20.30
C SER A 265 -14.16 -18.32 21.28
N THR A 266 -14.84 -18.39 22.41
CA THR A 266 -14.65 -19.45 23.39
C THR A 266 -15.95 -20.28 23.46
N ILE A 267 -15.84 -21.56 23.25
CA ILE A 267 -16.97 -22.48 23.36
C ILE A 267 -16.75 -23.29 24.66
N GLU A 268 -17.61 -23.08 25.64
CA GLU A 268 -17.65 -23.89 26.83
C GLU A 268 -18.64 -25.03 26.58
N GLY A 269 -18.14 -26.23 26.43
CA GLY A 269 -18.96 -27.47 26.28
C GLY A 269 -18.79 -28.39 27.47
N GLY A 270 -19.89 -28.93 27.97
CA GLY A 270 -19.87 -29.97 29.01
C GLY A 270 -20.81 -29.69 30.16
N SER A 271 -21.61 -30.72 30.50
CA SER A 271 -22.45 -30.77 31.70
C SER A 271 -21.73 -31.65 32.72
N GLY A 272 -21.06 -31.04 33.71
CA GLY A 272 -20.33 -31.77 34.73
C GLY A 272 -19.03 -31.11 35.18
N THR A 273 -18.24 -31.83 35.97
CA THR A 273 -16.98 -31.37 36.58
C THR A 273 -15.81 -31.21 35.57
N ALA A 274 -15.93 -31.70 34.35
CA ALA A 274 -14.96 -31.51 33.26
C ALA A 274 -15.55 -30.54 32.25
N ARG A 275 -15.08 -29.28 32.27
CA ARG A 275 -15.39 -28.28 31.24
C ARG A 275 -14.29 -28.30 30.20
N ASP A 276 -14.63 -28.74 29.00
CA ASP A 276 -13.75 -28.54 27.83
C ASP A 276 -13.94 -27.11 27.30
N VAL A 277 -12.89 -26.34 27.37
CA VAL A 277 -12.85 -24.97 26.81
C VAL A 277 -12.14 -25.05 25.48
N ILE A 278 -12.90 -24.87 24.41
CA ILE A 278 -12.34 -24.79 23.06
C ILE A 278 -12.19 -23.30 22.71
N GLN A 279 -10.95 -22.85 22.54
CA GLN A 279 -10.63 -21.49 22.12
C GLN A 279 -10.34 -21.46 20.62
N ASN A 280 -11.09 -20.67 19.88
CA ASN A 280 -10.81 -20.40 18.47
C ASN A 280 -9.97 -19.13 18.36
N ILE A 281 -8.73 -19.31 17.91
CA ILE A 281 -7.76 -18.23 17.78
C ILE A 281 -7.65 -17.89 16.29
N GLU A 282 -7.82 -16.61 15.95
CA GLU A 282 -7.54 -16.01 14.64
C GLU A 282 -6.25 -15.21 14.70
N ARG A 283 -5.46 -15.23 13.62
CA ARG A 283 -4.25 -14.43 13.52
C ARG A 283 -4.57 -13.15 12.77
N GLN A 284 -4.27 -12.01 13.39
CA GLN A 284 -4.43 -10.69 12.82
C GLN A 284 -3.07 -10.12 12.47
N GLU A 285 -2.93 -9.64 11.23
CA GLU A 285 -1.74 -8.95 10.78
C GLU A 285 -1.71 -7.52 11.33
N VAL A 286 -0.64 -7.16 12.03
CA VAL A 286 -0.41 -5.84 12.63
C VAL A 286 0.94 -5.31 12.18
N GLY A 287 1.00 -4.08 11.68
CA GLY A 287 2.21 -3.46 11.17
C GLY A 287 1.95 -2.35 10.17
N VAL A 288 2.86 -2.19 9.24
CA VAL A 288 2.80 -1.15 8.20
C VAL A 288 2.47 -1.77 6.85
N LYS A 289 1.41 -1.31 6.24
CA LYS A 289 1.03 -1.63 4.85
C LYS A 289 1.00 -0.35 4.05
N LEU A 290 1.73 -0.32 2.96
CA LEU A 290 1.78 0.82 2.04
C LEU A 290 1.43 0.34 0.64
N LYS A 291 0.36 0.90 0.09
CA LYS A 291 -0.03 0.71 -1.30
C LYS A 291 0.04 2.05 -1.99
N LEU A 292 0.68 2.09 -3.14
CA LEU A 292 0.85 3.32 -3.90
C LEU A 292 0.92 3.07 -5.40
N MET A 293 0.53 4.09 -6.17
CA MET A 293 0.67 4.14 -7.62
C MET A 293 1.14 5.54 -8.02
N PRO A 294 2.41 5.70 -8.46
CA PRO A 294 2.92 6.99 -8.92
C PRO A 294 2.60 7.24 -10.39
N HIS A 295 2.39 8.50 -10.72
CA HIS A 295 2.27 8.99 -12.08
C HIS A 295 3.16 10.23 -12.26
N VAL A 296 4.23 10.09 -13.04
CA VAL A 296 5.16 11.18 -13.34
C VAL A 296 4.56 12.10 -14.40
N ILE A 297 4.45 13.38 -14.06
CA ILE A 297 3.92 14.41 -14.94
C ILE A 297 5.10 15.23 -15.52
N PRO A 298 5.07 15.59 -16.81
CA PRO A 298 6.06 16.47 -17.37
C PRO A 298 6.23 17.76 -16.54
N GLY A 299 7.48 18.17 -16.28
CA GLY A 299 7.78 19.32 -15.41
C GLY A 299 8.26 18.94 -14.00
N GLY A 300 8.48 17.64 -13.71
CA GLY A 300 9.04 17.19 -12.45
C GLY A 300 8.01 17.12 -11.31
N LEU A 301 6.76 16.92 -11.63
CA LEU A 301 5.68 16.67 -10.68
C LEU A 301 5.35 15.18 -10.63
N VAL A 302 5.08 14.66 -9.47
CA VAL A 302 4.62 13.29 -9.26
C VAL A 302 3.23 13.31 -8.64
N ARG A 303 2.25 12.82 -9.37
CA ARG A 303 0.93 12.51 -8.82
C ARG A 303 0.98 11.10 -8.25
N MET A 304 0.46 10.92 -7.07
CA MET A 304 0.50 9.64 -6.38
C MET A 304 -0.85 9.31 -5.78
N ASP A 305 -1.33 8.11 -6.02
CA ASP A 305 -2.42 7.51 -5.28
C ASP A 305 -1.80 6.71 -4.13
N LEU A 306 -2.10 7.11 -2.88
CA LEU A 306 -1.47 6.60 -1.68
C LEU A 306 -2.50 6.01 -0.73
N SER A 307 -2.23 4.83 -0.21
CA SER A 307 -3.06 4.14 0.79
C SER A 307 -2.18 3.54 1.90
N PRO A 308 -1.53 4.38 2.74
CA PRO A 308 -0.84 3.90 3.92
C PRO A 308 -1.83 3.38 4.97
N SER A 309 -1.50 2.26 5.60
CA SER A 309 -2.22 1.68 6.74
C SER A 309 -1.21 1.22 7.78
N ILE A 310 -1.40 1.71 9.00
CA ILE A 310 -0.54 1.38 10.14
C ILE A 310 -1.41 0.81 11.23
N GLU A 311 -1.01 -0.34 11.71
CA GLU A 311 -1.64 -1.01 12.82
C GLU A 311 -0.60 -1.25 13.91
N SER A 312 -0.93 -0.93 15.15
CA SER A 312 -0.05 -1.12 16.30
C SER A 312 -0.81 -1.67 17.50
N VAL A 313 -0.18 -2.54 18.27
CA VAL A 313 -0.75 -3.01 19.53
C VAL A 313 -0.52 -1.96 20.61
N ILE A 314 -1.60 -1.47 21.23
CA ILE A 314 -1.52 -0.51 22.34
C ILE A 314 -1.41 -1.23 23.66
N SER A 315 -2.18 -2.29 23.85
CA SER A 315 -2.19 -3.06 25.09
C SER A 315 -2.37 -4.54 24.78
N SER A 316 -1.51 -5.35 25.37
CA SER A 316 -1.72 -6.79 25.45
C SER A 316 -2.60 -7.02 26.66
N GLY A 317 -3.73 -7.72 26.51
CA GLY A 317 -4.60 -8.06 27.63
C GLY A 317 -3.81 -8.62 28.82
N SER A 318 -4.08 -8.11 30.01
CA SER A 318 -3.28 -8.34 31.22
C SER A 318 -3.43 -9.73 31.84
N SER A 319 -4.24 -10.61 31.29
CA SER A 319 -4.42 -11.99 31.80
C SER A 319 -3.85 -13.00 30.82
N THR A 320 -3.15 -13.98 31.35
CA THR A 320 -2.56 -15.12 30.62
C THR A 320 -3.58 -15.98 29.87
N THR A 321 -4.87 -15.66 29.99
CA THR A 321 -5.98 -16.43 29.43
C THR A 321 -6.77 -15.69 28.36
N GLU A 322 -6.58 -14.37 28.20
CA GLU A 322 -7.33 -13.55 27.23
C GLU A 322 -6.42 -12.97 26.15
N PHE A 323 -6.47 -13.57 24.95
CA PHE A 323 -5.85 -13.05 23.75
C PHE A 323 -6.73 -11.98 23.11
N THR A 324 -6.91 -10.83 23.81
CA THR A 324 -7.73 -9.69 23.36
C THR A 324 -6.93 -8.40 23.34
N PRO A 325 -5.92 -8.28 22.46
CA PRO A 325 -5.12 -7.07 22.37
C PRO A 325 -5.95 -5.90 21.81
N THR A 326 -5.69 -4.69 22.28
CA THR A 326 -6.21 -3.48 21.66
C THR A 326 -5.30 -3.05 20.52
N ILE A 327 -5.85 -2.99 19.30
CA ILE A 327 -5.12 -2.59 18.10
C ILE A 327 -5.55 -1.20 17.69
N ALA A 328 -4.58 -0.29 17.59
CA ALA A 328 -4.78 1.00 16.96
C ALA A 328 -4.54 0.89 15.47
N LYS A 329 -5.52 1.31 14.67
CA LYS A 329 -5.45 1.33 13.22
C LYS A 329 -5.55 2.76 12.71
N ARG A 330 -4.61 3.13 11.83
CA ARG A 330 -4.55 4.43 11.17
C ARG A 330 -4.43 4.23 9.69
N THR A 331 -5.39 4.73 8.92
CA THR A 331 -5.42 4.60 7.45
C THR A 331 -5.67 5.97 6.83
N ALA A 332 -5.02 6.22 5.70
CA ALA A 332 -5.30 7.39 4.87
C ALA A 332 -5.36 6.94 3.42
N ASN A 333 -6.39 7.38 2.69
CA ASN A 333 -6.51 7.15 1.24
C ASN A 333 -6.58 8.50 0.57
N THR A 334 -5.59 8.82 -0.26
CA THR A 334 -5.50 10.15 -0.87
C THR A 334 -4.76 10.12 -2.18
N THR A 335 -5.12 11.06 -3.06
CA THR A 335 -4.40 11.36 -4.29
C THR A 335 -3.78 12.73 -4.16
N VAL A 336 -2.46 12.82 -4.29
CA VAL A 336 -1.71 14.08 -4.17
C VAL A 336 -0.75 14.28 -5.33
N THR A 337 -0.44 15.53 -5.63
CA THR A 337 0.58 15.90 -6.61
C THR A 337 1.68 16.68 -5.92
N VAL A 338 2.91 16.19 -6.02
CA VAL A 338 4.08 16.69 -5.28
C VAL A 338 5.22 16.95 -6.25
N PRO A 339 5.95 18.05 -6.13
CA PRO A 339 7.19 18.24 -6.86
C PRO A 339 8.25 17.23 -6.46
N ASP A 340 9.13 16.88 -7.41
CA ASP A 340 10.27 15.99 -7.22
C ASP A 340 11.15 16.45 -6.04
N GLY A 341 11.44 15.54 -5.11
CA GLY A 341 12.26 15.78 -3.94
C GLY A 341 11.63 16.63 -2.82
N GLN A 342 10.39 17.10 -2.96
CA GLN A 342 9.72 17.88 -1.93
C GLN A 342 8.87 17.01 -1.00
N THR A 343 8.87 17.38 0.27
CA THR A 343 8.07 16.72 1.30
C THR A 343 6.77 17.48 1.53
N ILE A 344 5.64 16.78 1.48
CA ILE A 344 4.34 17.34 1.84
C ILE A 344 3.68 16.53 2.95
N VAL A 345 2.80 17.18 3.71
CA VAL A 345 1.91 16.54 4.68
C VAL A 345 0.66 16.07 3.96
N ILE A 346 0.40 14.75 3.96
CA ILE A 346 -0.79 14.16 3.33
C ILE A 346 -1.95 13.96 4.31
N ALA A 347 -1.64 13.75 5.58
CA ALA A 347 -2.64 13.63 6.63
C ALA A 347 -2.07 14.11 7.96
N GLY A 348 -2.92 14.62 8.82
CA GLY A 348 -2.56 15.03 10.16
C GLY A 348 -3.75 14.97 11.10
N LEU A 349 -3.48 14.70 12.38
CA LEU A 349 -4.46 14.70 13.46
C LEU A 349 -3.82 15.37 14.67
N THR A 350 -4.55 16.31 15.26
CA THR A 350 -4.25 16.84 16.60
C THR A 350 -5.47 16.60 17.46
N ARG A 351 -5.27 15.90 18.57
CA ARG A 351 -6.32 15.57 19.53
C ARG A 351 -5.85 15.92 20.92
N LYS A 352 -6.70 16.60 21.67
CA LYS A 352 -6.48 16.94 23.08
C LYS A 352 -7.71 16.52 23.88
N ASP A 353 -7.53 15.54 24.75
CA ASP A 353 -8.57 15.04 25.66
C ASP A 353 -8.22 15.53 27.07
N VAL A 354 -9.16 16.17 27.70
CA VAL A 354 -9.03 16.63 29.10
C VAL A 354 -10.16 16.01 29.90
N GLN A 355 -9.80 15.20 30.85
CA GLN A 355 -10.73 14.58 31.78
C GLN A 355 -10.49 15.13 33.18
N LYS A 356 -11.51 15.72 33.77
CA LYS A 356 -11.50 16.22 35.14
C LYS A 356 -12.51 15.44 35.97
N ILE A 357 -12.06 14.86 37.05
CA ILE A 357 -12.88 14.17 38.03
C ILE A 357 -12.74 14.95 39.34
N ASP A 358 -13.86 15.42 39.89
CA ASP A 358 -13.94 16.07 41.16
C ASP A 358 -15.00 15.37 42.02
N ASN A 359 -14.56 14.54 42.92
CA ASN A 359 -15.38 13.85 43.90
C ASN A 359 -15.23 14.54 45.23
N ARG A 360 -16.33 14.96 45.84
CA ARG A 360 -16.34 15.65 47.11
C ARG A 360 -17.46 15.13 48.02
N ILE A 361 -17.19 15.17 49.33
CA ILE A 361 -18.23 14.88 50.30
C ILE A 361 -19.11 16.14 50.43
N PRO A 362 -20.44 16.03 50.22
CA PRO A 362 -21.33 17.16 50.37
C PRO A 362 -21.15 17.84 51.74
N VAL A 363 -21.23 19.19 51.77
CA VAL A 363 -21.05 20.02 52.95
C VAL A 363 -19.60 20.09 53.47
N LEU A 364 -18.94 18.96 53.68
CA LEU A 364 -17.55 18.93 54.20
C LEU A 364 -16.53 19.38 53.13
N GLY A 365 -16.74 19.00 51.88
CA GLY A 365 -15.89 19.41 50.78
C GLY A 365 -16.00 20.91 50.43
N ASP A 366 -17.03 21.60 50.90
CA ASP A 366 -17.28 23.01 50.59
C ASP A 366 -16.81 23.96 51.75
N ILE A 367 -16.25 23.41 52.82
CA ILE A 367 -15.73 24.21 53.94
C ILE A 367 -14.46 24.95 53.46
N PRO A 368 -14.41 26.27 53.58
CA PRO A 368 -13.22 27.03 53.26
C PRO A 368 -12.06 26.61 54.18
N LEU A 369 -10.84 26.46 53.62
CA LEU A 369 -9.61 26.02 54.30
C LEU A 369 -9.52 24.52 54.65
N LEU A 370 -10.62 23.80 54.87
CA LEU A 370 -10.60 22.38 55.23
C LEU A 370 -11.17 21.49 54.14
N GLY A 371 -11.93 22.04 53.18
CA GLY A 371 -12.65 21.28 52.14
C GLY A 371 -11.72 20.46 51.25
N TRP A 372 -10.44 20.85 51.12
CA TRP A 372 -9.48 20.09 50.33
C TRP A 372 -9.19 18.67 50.86
N LEU A 373 -9.34 18.44 52.19
CA LEU A 373 -9.22 17.12 52.80
C LEU A 373 -10.39 16.19 52.43
N PHE A 374 -11.50 16.73 51.97
CA PHE A 374 -12.72 16.01 51.66
C PHE A 374 -13.05 16.02 50.15
N ARG A 375 -12.00 16.29 49.35
CA ARG A 375 -12.09 16.28 47.87
C ARG A 375 -11.06 15.34 47.31
N TYR A 376 -11.45 14.67 46.24
CA TYR A 376 -10.58 13.91 45.36
C TYR A 376 -10.66 14.56 43.97
N THR A 377 -9.54 15.01 43.47
CA THR A 377 -9.43 15.64 42.15
C THR A 377 -8.46 14.85 41.30
N SER A 378 -8.87 14.48 40.14
CA SER A 378 -8.03 13.84 39.14
C SER A 378 -8.18 14.56 37.81
N ASP A 379 -7.10 15.23 37.41
CA ASP A 379 -7.00 15.91 36.13
C ASP A 379 -6.09 15.07 35.22
N VAL A 380 -6.61 14.57 34.12
CA VAL A 380 -5.87 13.80 33.11
C VAL A 380 -5.98 14.52 31.79
N GLU A 381 -4.84 14.89 31.23
CA GLU A 381 -4.72 15.48 29.91
C GLU A 381 -3.98 14.51 28.98
N LYS A 382 -4.56 14.21 27.83
CA LYS A 382 -3.95 13.39 26.78
C LYS A 382 -3.93 14.18 25.49
N THR A 383 -2.75 14.34 24.92
CA THR A 383 -2.54 14.98 23.63
C THR A 383 -1.98 13.96 22.66
N ALA A 384 -2.55 13.85 21.48
CA ALA A 384 -2.04 13.00 20.42
C ALA A 384 -1.95 13.79 19.12
N ASN A 385 -0.75 13.86 18.57
CA ASN A 385 -0.45 14.52 17.30
C ASN A 385 0.08 13.46 16.32
N LEU A 386 -0.57 13.32 15.18
CA LEU A 386 -0.17 12.43 14.09
C LEU A 386 0.08 13.26 12.85
N LEU A 387 1.21 13.01 12.17
CA LEU A 387 1.55 13.59 10.88
C LEU A 387 2.02 12.47 9.95
N ILE A 388 1.49 12.46 8.73
CA ILE A 388 1.94 11.58 7.66
C ILE A 388 2.49 12.46 6.55
N LEU A 389 3.78 12.29 6.27
CA LEU A 389 4.51 13.04 5.26
C LEU A 389 4.94 12.12 4.14
N VAL A 390 4.98 12.64 2.92
CA VAL A 390 5.44 11.90 1.76
C VAL A 390 6.44 12.73 0.96
N THR A 391 7.48 12.05 0.46
CA THR A 391 8.53 12.63 -0.36
C THR A 391 8.77 11.72 -1.56
N PRO A 392 8.33 12.10 -2.77
CA PRO A 392 8.68 11.41 -3.99
C PRO A 392 10.04 11.88 -4.52
N THR A 393 10.80 10.98 -5.12
CA THR A 393 12.04 11.28 -5.84
C THR A 393 12.05 10.50 -7.14
N ILE A 394 12.11 11.20 -8.28
CA ILE A 394 12.13 10.58 -9.59
C ILE A 394 13.55 10.07 -9.87
N ILE A 395 13.67 8.82 -10.25
CA ILE A 395 14.93 8.17 -10.63
C ILE A 395 14.99 8.10 -12.16
N ARG A 396 15.89 8.87 -12.76
CA ARG A 396 16.06 8.97 -14.22
C ARG A 396 17.27 8.18 -14.71
N SER A 397 18.20 7.87 -13.83
CA SER A 397 19.43 7.19 -14.18
C SER A 397 19.80 6.08 -13.22
N PRO A 398 20.54 5.04 -13.67
CA PRO A 398 21.04 3.99 -12.77
C PRO A 398 22.03 4.53 -11.71
N ALA A 399 22.62 5.69 -11.93
CA ALA A 399 23.50 6.33 -10.96
C ALA A 399 22.69 6.89 -9.77
N GLU A 400 21.57 7.56 -10.05
CA GLU A 400 20.63 8.05 -9.02
C GLU A 400 20.02 6.91 -8.20
N ALA A 401 19.68 5.78 -8.85
CA ALA A 401 19.20 4.59 -8.16
C ALA A 401 20.23 4.05 -7.17
N ARG A 402 21.51 4.00 -7.55
CA ARG A 402 22.60 3.59 -6.64
C ARG A 402 22.77 4.57 -5.48
N GLN A 403 22.72 5.86 -5.75
CA GLN A 403 22.83 6.89 -4.73
C GLN A 403 21.70 6.81 -3.69
N SER A 404 20.46 6.62 -4.14
CA SER A 404 19.29 6.44 -3.29
C SER A 404 19.43 5.17 -2.42
N THR A 405 19.88 4.05 -3.01
CA THR A 405 20.13 2.81 -2.28
C THR A 405 21.21 3.00 -1.21
N GLN A 406 22.29 3.71 -1.54
CA GLN A 406 23.39 3.96 -0.61
C GLN A 406 22.97 4.89 0.53
N ALA A 407 22.14 5.89 0.26
CA ALA A 407 21.57 6.76 1.28
C ALA A 407 20.72 5.96 2.29
N TRP A 408 19.92 5.01 1.80
CA TRP A 408 19.14 4.11 2.66
C TRP A 408 20.00 3.16 3.48
N ARG A 409 21.03 2.55 2.89
CA ARG A 409 21.98 1.70 3.60
C ARG A 409 22.66 2.46 4.74
N ASN A 410 23.15 3.66 4.47
CA ASN A 410 23.76 4.51 5.49
C ASN A 410 22.79 4.86 6.63
N LYS A 411 21.52 5.07 6.32
CA LYS A 411 20.47 5.38 7.30
C LYS A 411 20.09 4.21 8.17
N THR A 412 20.04 3.00 7.60
CA THR A 412 19.68 1.77 8.31
C THR A 412 20.86 1.11 9.03
N GLY A 413 22.09 1.55 8.76
CA GLY A 413 23.30 0.94 9.34
C GLY A 413 23.61 -0.46 8.80
N ILE A 414 22.91 -0.89 7.75
CA ILE A 414 23.16 -2.19 7.09
C ILE A 414 24.32 -1.99 6.13
N HIS A 415 25.50 -2.43 6.53
CA HIS A 415 26.69 -2.44 5.69
C HIS A 415 26.83 -3.84 5.11
N ASP A 416 27.09 -3.93 3.80
CA ASP A 416 27.46 -5.20 3.18
C ASP A 416 28.88 -5.59 3.64
N ASP A 417 28.98 -6.48 4.60
CA ASP A 417 30.23 -7.18 4.90
C ASP A 417 30.66 -8.13 3.75
N ALA A 418 29.85 -8.17 2.68
CA ALA A 418 30.07 -9.09 1.54
C ALA A 418 30.96 -8.51 0.43
N GLU A 419 31.40 -7.26 0.50
CA GLU A 419 32.32 -6.67 -0.51
C GLU A 419 33.72 -6.44 0.05
N ALA A 420 34.26 -7.47 0.77
CA ALA A 420 35.67 -7.61 0.89
C ALA A 420 36.20 -8.11 -0.47
N PRO A 421 37.06 -7.35 -1.19
CA PRO A 421 37.63 -7.83 -2.42
C PRO A 421 38.45 -9.10 -2.08
N ALA A 422 38.09 -10.22 -2.73
CA ALA A 422 38.88 -11.41 -2.68
C ALA A 422 40.32 -11.01 -3.08
N THR A 423 41.21 -10.92 -2.10
CA THR A 423 42.64 -10.81 -2.34
C THR A 423 43.05 -12.01 -3.18
N PRO A 424 43.63 -11.82 -4.38
CA PRO A 424 44.11 -12.93 -5.15
C PRO A 424 45.24 -13.59 -4.35
N SER A 425 45.01 -14.83 -3.92
CA SER A 425 46.08 -15.69 -3.40
C SER A 425 47.08 -15.88 -4.52
N ASN A 426 48.23 -15.23 -4.38
CA ASN A 426 49.37 -15.43 -5.25
C ASN A 426 49.95 -16.82 -4.99
N PRO A 427 50.34 -17.58 -6.05
CA PRO A 427 50.83 -18.95 -5.96
C PRO A 427 52.23 -19.10 -5.32
#